data_b37bbdf1b24701f6596d343f4fafe9d6
#
_entry.id   b37bbdf1b24701f6596d343f4fafe9d6
#
_cell.length_a   1.000
_cell.length_b   1.000
_cell.length_c   1.000
_cell.angle_alpha   90.00
_cell.angle_beta   90.00
_cell.angle_gamma   90.00
#
_symmetry.space_group_name_H-M   'P 1'
#
loop_
_entity.id
_entity.type
_entity.pdbx_description
1 polymer ?
#
loop_
_entity_poly.entity_id
_entity_poly.type
_entity_poly.pdbx_seq_one_letter_code
_entity_poly.pdbx_strand_id
1 'polypeptide(L)' 'MNKYYLGVDLGSTTSKAVIINDNDEIIGRGITNTRANYSVAADITKDEAIYNARFS' A
#
# COMPACT_ATOMS: atom_id res chain seq x y z
N MET A 1 -5.35 -21.12 5.21
CA MET A 1 -4.89 -20.31 4.05
C MET A 1 -4.82 -18.86 4.47
N ASN A 2 -3.69 -18.24 4.22
CA ASN A 2 -3.50 -16.85 4.63
C ASN A 2 -4.17 -15.90 3.64
N LYS A 3 -4.88 -14.93 4.16
CA LYS A 3 -5.51 -13.90 3.35
C LYS A 3 -4.83 -12.57 3.63
N TYR A 4 -4.72 -11.79 2.58
CA TYR A 4 -4.10 -10.47 2.66
C TYR A 4 -5.03 -9.44 2.05
N TYR A 5 -5.05 -8.27 2.65
CA TYR A 5 -5.93 -7.17 2.20
C TYR A 5 -5.07 -5.96 1.94
N LEU A 6 -5.29 -5.34 0.80
CA LEU A 6 -4.59 -4.12 0.41
C LEU A 6 -5.56 -2.95 0.53
N GLY A 7 -5.18 -1.96 1.34
CA GLY A 7 -5.92 -0.71 1.41
C GLY A 7 -5.09 0.41 0.85
N VAL A 8 -5.68 1.27 0.03
CA VAL A 8 -4.99 2.41 -0.56
C VAL A 8 -5.78 3.67 -0.25
N ASP A 9 -5.08 4.67 0.29
CA ASP A 9 -5.64 5.98 0.60
C ASP A 9 -4.97 7.01 -0.29
N LEU A 10 -5.72 7.59 -1.22
CA LEU A 10 -5.21 8.56 -2.18
C LEU A 10 -5.58 9.96 -1.72
N GLY A 11 -4.64 10.64 -1.09
CA GLY A 11 -4.80 12.03 -0.70
C GLY A 11 -4.29 12.98 -1.76
N SER A 12 -4.61 14.26 -1.62
CA SER A 12 -4.19 15.28 -2.59
C SER A 12 -2.69 15.52 -2.58
N THR A 13 -2.05 15.31 -1.43
CA THR A 13 -0.60 15.51 -1.28
C THR A 13 0.15 14.21 -1.14
N THR A 14 -0.42 13.24 -0.44
CA THR A 14 0.26 12.00 -0.10
C THR A 14 -0.67 10.83 -0.35
N SER A 15 -0.12 9.77 -0.90
CA SER A 15 -0.85 8.50 -1.07
C SER A 15 -0.20 7.43 -0.20
N LYS A 16 -1.02 6.61 0.42
CA LYS A 16 -0.57 5.56 1.34
C LYS A 16 -1.22 4.23 0.96
N ALA A 17 -0.46 3.16 1.15
CA ALA A 17 -1.00 1.82 0.99
C ALA A 17 -0.57 0.98 2.18
N VAL A 18 -1.45 0.10 2.64
CA VAL A 18 -1.13 -0.84 3.70
C VAL A 18 -1.59 -2.22 3.30
N ILE A 19 -0.86 -3.23 3.74
CA ILE A 19 -1.25 -4.62 3.58
C ILE A 19 -1.42 -5.20 4.97
N ILE A 20 -2.57 -5.78 5.21
CA ILE A 20 -2.85 -6.45 6.49
C ILE A 20 -3.12 -7.93 6.23
N ASN A 21 -2.82 -8.75 7.22
CA ASN A 21 -3.11 -10.17 7.16
C ASN A 21 -4.48 -10.47 7.77
N ASP A 22 -4.84 -11.73 7.85
CA ASP A 22 -6.12 -12.16 8.39
C ASP A 22 -6.22 -12.01 9.92
N ASN A 23 -5.15 -11.64 10.58
CA ASN A 23 -5.14 -11.30 12.01
C ASN A 23 -5.17 -9.79 12.26
N ASP A 24 -5.48 -9.00 11.24
CA ASP A 24 -5.53 -7.53 11.30
C ASP A 24 -4.19 -6.88 11.63
N GLU A 25 -3.10 -7.57 11.34
CA GLU A 25 -1.76 -7.02 11.53
C GLU A 25 -1.28 -6.34 10.26
N ILE A 26 -0.69 -5.15 10.39
CA ILE A 26 -0.07 -4.46 9.26
C ILE A 26 1.28 -5.11 8.98
N ILE A 27 1.40 -5.73 7.81
CA ILE A 27 2.61 -6.44 7.43
C ILE A 27 3.43 -5.71 6.36
N GLY A 28 2.85 -4.71 5.72
CA GLY A 28 3.57 -3.90 4.75
C GLY A 28 2.88 -2.56 4.58
N ARG A 29 3.65 -1.54 4.23
CA ARG A 29 3.09 -0.22 3.96
C ARG A 29 3.98 0.54 2.99
N GLY A 30 3.35 1.41 2.22
CA GLY A 30 4.03 2.30 1.30
C GLY A 30 3.43 3.69 1.39
N ILE A 31 4.24 4.68 1.06
CA ILE A 31 3.81 6.07 1.06
C ILE A 31 4.57 6.81 -0.04
N THR A 32 3.88 7.67 -0.76
CA THR A 32 4.50 8.50 -1.78
C THR A 32 3.72 9.80 -1.94
N ASN A 33 4.34 10.78 -2.58
CA ASN A 33 3.65 12.01 -2.94
C ASN A 33 2.71 11.74 -4.10
N THR A 34 1.47 12.19 -3.99
CA THR A 34 0.47 11.96 -5.03
C THR A 34 0.78 12.75 -6.29
N ARG A 35 1.24 13.98 -6.13
CA ARG A 35 1.48 14.91 -7.23
C ARG A 35 0.21 15.07 -8.05
N ALA A 36 0.29 15.00 -9.38
CA ALA A 36 -0.85 15.21 -10.25
C ALA A 36 -1.40 13.92 -10.85
N ASN A 37 -0.84 12.76 -10.52
CA ASN A 37 -1.25 11.50 -11.13
C ASN A 37 -1.55 10.46 -10.07
N TYR A 38 -2.84 10.29 -9.77
CA TYR A 38 -3.29 9.34 -8.75
C TYR A 38 -3.01 7.89 -9.13
N SER A 39 -3.13 7.56 -10.41
CA SER A 39 -2.89 6.18 -10.86
C SER A 39 -1.45 5.75 -10.60
N VAL A 40 -0.49 6.61 -10.92
CA VAL A 40 0.92 6.33 -10.70
C VAL A 40 1.22 6.25 -9.20
N ALA A 41 0.66 7.19 -8.42
CA ALA A 41 0.86 7.19 -6.97
C ALA A 41 0.31 5.92 -6.34
N ALA A 42 -0.87 5.47 -6.78
CA ALA A 42 -1.47 4.24 -6.27
C ALA A 42 -0.59 3.03 -6.57
N ASP A 43 -0.05 2.93 -7.78
CA ASP A 43 0.82 1.83 -8.17
C ASP A 43 2.11 1.83 -7.37
N ILE A 44 2.72 3.00 -7.20
CA ILE A 44 3.97 3.12 -6.44
C ILE A 44 3.75 2.71 -4.98
N THR A 45 2.70 3.22 -4.35
CA THR A 45 2.45 2.88 -2.93
C THR A 45 2.09 1.42 -2.77
N LYS A 46 1.34 0.85 -3.71
CA LYS A 46 1.01 -0.57 -3.68
C LYS A 46 2.27 -1.42 -3.80
N ASP A 47 3.13 -1.12 -4.78
CA ASP A 47 4.36 -1.86 -4.99
C ASP A 47 5.28 -1.77 -3.77
N GLU A 48 5.38 -0.59 -3.17
CA GLU A 48 6.19 -0.38 -1.98
C GLU A 48 5.64 -1.19 -0.80
N ALA A 49 4.31 -1.20 -0.62
CA ALA A 49 3.69 -1.96 0.44
C ALA A 49 3.94 -3.46 0.27
N ILE A 50 3.84 -3.96 -0.96
CA ILE A 50 4.10 -5.36 -1.26
C ILE A 50 5.57 -5.69 -0.98
N TYR A 51 6.48 -4.83 -1.41
CA TYR A 51 7.91 -5.03 -1.16
C TYR A 51 8.20 -5.09 0.34
N ASN A 52 7.61 -4.18 1.11
CA ASN A 52 7.81 -4.14 2.55
C ASN A 52 7.20 -5.34 3.27
N ALA A 53 6.11 -5.87 2.75
CA ALA A 53 5.48 -7.08 3.31
C ALA A 53 6.33 -8.32 3.04
N ARG A 54 7.16 -8.27 2.01
CA ARG A 54 8.11 -9.34 1.65
C ARG A 54 7.42 -10.68 1.46
N PHE A 55 6.43 -10.68 0.58
CA PHE A 55 5.84 -11.95 0.17
C PHE A 55 6.90 -12.79 -0.54
N SER A 56 7.08 -13.98 -0.09
CA SER A 56 8.02 -14.91 -0.69
C SER A 56 7.28 -16.14 -1.21
#